data_ae37f63ab22580b85a8639f1c91efae4
#
_entry.id   ae37f63ab22580b85a8639f1c91efae4
#
_cell.length_a   1.000
_cell.length_b   1.000
_cell.length_c   1.000
_cell.angle_alpha   90.00
_cell.angle_beta   90.00
_cell.angle_gamma   90.00
#
_symmetry.space_group_name_H-M   'P 1'
#
loop_
_entity.id
_entity.type
_entity.pdbx_description
1 polymer ?
#
loop_
_entity_poly.entity_id
_entity_poly.type
_entity_poly.pdbx_seq_one_letter_code
_entity_poly.pdbx_strand_id
1 'polypeptide(L)'
;MKLIEALEVLREPWPDHTEPFRVDLVCGFTPLHLVTFLAAHLRRLCSDRRIEVDTGLFGDLLNTLERVERSRPDACAIVLEWADLDPRLGLRSVGGWGPGVLEDIVATVSSRIDRIAHVISGISQTAPIALCLPTLPLPPVSYAPGWRASDFDLRIRGTLSRIENAEALGPKIRILNRQRLDLISPLSERLDVRSEFSSGFPYKLTHASSLAELLARLVFPAAPKKGVITDLDNTMWRGILGEAGVEGISWDLDNRSQVNGLYQQMLQALAETGALIAIASKNDAGLVEEALARKDLLLDRDRIFPKEVHWRRKSESVRNILNAWNVGADSVVFVDDSPMEVAEVHQTYPEMECLVFPAEDVQAAYELLGRLRDMFGKDTISDEDTLRVDSLRRSTAFREGPQTVADSTDGSFLERVDAEITLSFVKDPADSRALELVNKTNQFNLNGKRYSEGAWEAYLKRPDTFVLVASYKDKYGPLGRVAVVAGRYHFESLVVEAWVMSCRAFSRHIEYRCLLTLFDRFQVDEMILSFQETPKNGPFRDFLTPLLAEAPAHSVKLYREVFMRRVPQLFHEVKTLVDDRSPMSAHPVF
;
A
#
# COMPACT_ATOMS: atom_id res chain seq x y z
N MET A 1 -8.82 2.36 20.74
CA MET A 1 -9.97 3.31 20.75
C MET A 1 -10.92 2.91 21.87
N LYS A 2 -11.46 3.85 22.67
CA LYS A 2 -12.53 3.57 23.63
C LYS A 2 -13.89 3.55 22.93
N LEU A 3 -14.89 2.88 23.52
CA LEU A 3 -16.23 2.78 22.90
C LEU A 3 -16.89 4.16 22.69
N ILE A 4 -16.70 5.09 23.64
CA ILE A 4 -17.24 6.44 23.52
C ILE A 4 -16.60 7.20 22.35
N GLU A 5 -15.31 7.08 22.15
CA GLU A 5 -14.58 7.67 21.03
C GLU A 5 -15.07 7.08 19.68
N ALA A 6 -15.35 5.77 19.64
CA ALA A 6 -15.89 5.13 18.44
C ALA A 6 -17.27 5.69 18.08
N LEU A 7 -18.13 5.86 19.10
CA LEU A 7 -19.45 6.44 18.91
C LEU A 7 -19.40 7.92 18.50
N GLU A 8 -18.45 8.69 19.00
CA GLU A 8 -18.22 10.08 18.58
C GLU A 8 -17.82 10.14 17.10
N VAL A 9 -16.84 9.33 16.68
CA VAL A 9 -16.44 9.21 15.26
C VAL A 9 -17.63 8.89 14.37
N LEU A 10 -18.51 7.96 14.78
CA LEU A 10 -19.66 7.56 13.97
C LEU A 10 -20.79 8.60 13.93
N ARG A 11 -20.84 9.54 14.89
CA ARG A 11 -21.82 10.64 14.90
C ARG A 11 -21.48 11.82 13.99
N GLU A 12 -20.21 11.95 13.60
CA GLU A 12 -19.83 13.03 12.68
C GLU A 12 -20.62 12.90 11.37
N PRO A 13 -21.13 13.99 10.79
CA PRO A 13 -21.82 13.93 9.50
C PRO A 13 -20.87 13.48 8.39
N TRP A 14 -21.42 12.81 7.38
CA TRP A 14 -20.67 12.54 6.16
C TRP A 14 -20.77 13.76 5.23
N PRO A 15 -19.72 14.04 4.43
CA PRO A 15 -19.82 15.02 3.36
C PRO A 15 -20.97 14.68 2.39
N ASP A 16 -21.63 15.70 1.86
CA ASP A 16 -22.70 15.51 0.87
C ASP A 16 -22.16 14.73 -0.35
N HIS A 17 -22.99 13.81 -0.86
CA HIS A 17 -22.70 12.98 -2.04
C HIS A 17 -21.57 11.92 -1.87
N THR A 18 -21.23 11.52 -0.62
CA THR A 18 -20.30 10.39 -0.42
C THR A 18 -20.92 9.06 -0.87
N GLU A 19 -20.21 8.35 -1.74
CA GLU A 19 -20.60 7.00 -2.17
C GLU A 19 -20.45 5.99 -1.02
N PRO A 20 -21.35 5.00 -0.89
CA PRO A 20 -21.22 3.97 0.12
C PRO A 20 -20.00 3.06 -0.15
N PHE A 21 -19.38 2.58 0.93
CA PHE A 21 -18.43 1.48 0.94
C PHE A 21 -18.96 0.41 1.89
N ARG A 22 -19.39 -0.71 1.32
CA ARG A 22 -20.07 -1.79 2.03
C ARG A 22 -19.09 -2.84 2.49
N VAL A 23 -19.11 -3.13 3.79
CA VAL A 23 -18.29 -4.16 4.42
C VAL A 23 -19.18 -5.15 5.12
N ASP A 24 -19.11 -6.43 4.74
CA ASP A 24 -19.77 -7.49 5.49
C ASP A 24 -18.83 -7.99 6.62
N LEU A 25 -19.28 -7.86 7.88
CA LEU A 25 -18.63 -8.48 9.04
C LEU A 25 -19.25 -9.85 9.32
N VAL A 26 -18.49 -10.90 9.09
CA VAL A 26 -18.93 -12.29 9.25
C VAL A 26 -18.31 -12.91 10.49
N CYS A 27 -19.14 -13.30 11.44
CA CYS A 27 -18.76 -14.04 12.65
C CYS A 27 -19.94 -14.87 13.13
N GLY A 28 -19.71 -15.94 13.90
CA GLY A 28 -20.78 -16.75 14.45
C GLY A 28 -21.32 -16.29 15.80
N PHE A 29 -20.65 -15.34 16.45
CA PHE A 29 -21.09 -14.71 17.70
C PHE A 29 -21.87 -13.42 17.44
N THR A 30 -22.52 -12.86 18.46
CA THR A 30 -23.19 -11.56 18.33
C THR A 30 -22.15 -10.46 18.18
N PRO A 31 -22.10 -9.70 17.08
CA PRO A 31 -20.98 -8.77 16.80
C PRO A 31 -20.96 -7.51 17.66
N LEU A 32 -22.09 -7.09 18.28
CA LEU A 32 -22.23 -5.94 19.20
C LEU A 32 -21.18 -4.81 18.99
N HIS A 33 -20.24 -4.70 19.95
CA HIS A 33 -19.23 -3.63 19.94
C HIS A 33 -18.15 -3.81 18.87
N LEU A 34 -17.95 -5.00 18.33
CA LEU A 34 -16.99 -5.23 17.26
C LEU A 34 -17.39 -4.48 15.99
N VAL A 35 -18.68 -4.49 15.64
CA VAL A 35 -19.18 -3.74 14.48
C VAL A 35 -18.99 -2.23 14.67
N THR A 36 -19.25 -1.73 15.88
CA THR A 36 -19.05 -0.31 16.21
C THR A 36 -17.59 0.11 16.07
N PHE A 37 -16.66 -0.66 16.63
CA PHE A 37 -15.24 -0.39 16.51
C PHE A 37 -14.75 -0.51 15.06
N LEU A 38 -15.17 -1.55 14.34
CA LEU A 38 -14.79 -1.74 12.94
C LEU A 38 -15.24 -0.55 12.08
N ALA A 39 -16.51 -0.16 12.18
CA ALA A 39 -17.03 0.98 11.44
C ALA A 39 -16.28 2.28 11.77
N ALA A 40 -15.95 2.52 13.05
CA ALA A 40 -15.21 3.71 13.47
C ALA A 40 -13.75 3.71 12.96
N HIS A 41 -13.06 2.57 13.01
CA HIS A 41 -11.70 2.46 12.45
C HIS A 41 -11.69 2.59 10.92
N LEU A 42 -12.63 1.95 10.22
CA LEU A 42 -12.77 2.09 8.77
C LEU A 42 -13.04 3.55 8.37
N ARG A 43 -13.91 4.25 9.09
CA ARG A 43 -14.19 5.66 8.84
C ARG A 43 -12.97 6.56 8.99
N ARG A 44 -12.10 6.30 9.96
CA ARG A 44 -10.83 7.02 10.13
C ARG A 44 -9.84 6.78 8.99
N LEU A 45 -9.86 5.58 8.40
CA LEU A 45 -8.97 5.21 7.30
C LEU A 45 -9.50 5.65 5.93
N CYS A 46 -10.82 5.80 5.78
CA CYS A 46 -11.50 6.12 4.53
C CYS A 46 -12.54 7.22 4.78
N SER A 47 -12.10 8.48 4.73
CA SER A 47 -12.95 9.64 5.01
C SER A 47 -13.77 10.13 3.80
N ASP A 48 -13.46 9.63 2.61
CA ASP A 48 -14.07 10.00 1.33
C ASP A 48 -15.23 9.07 0.89
N ARG A 49 -15.48 7.99 1.65
CA ARG A 49 -16.55 7.03 1.38
C ARG A 49 -17.40 6.81 2.62
N ARG A 50 -18.72 6.65 2.45
CA ARG A 50 -19.63 6.36 3.54
C ARG A 50 -19.56 4.88 3.93
N ILE A 51 -19.00 4.59 5.11
CA ILE A 51 -18.83 3.22 5.61
C ILE A 51 -20.19 2.66 6.04
N GLU A 52 -20.57 1.53 5.45
CA GLU A 52 -21.74 0.72 5.81
C GLU A 52 -21.26 -0.67 6.19
N VAL A 53 -21.48 -1.09 7.44
CA VAL A 53 -21.08 -2.41 7.94
C VAL A 53 -22.33 -3.26 8.18
N ASP A 54 -22.49 -4.30 7.36
CA ASP A 54 -23.54 -5.30 7.52
C ASP A 54 -23.04 -6.52 8.30
N THR A 55 -23.94 -7.20 9.00
CA THR A 55 -23.60 -8.36 9.83
C THR A 55 -24.51 -9.55 9.57
N GLY A 56 -24.05 -10.76 9.95
CA GLY A 56 -24.83 -11.99 9.93
C GLY A 56 -25.68 -12.19 11.18
N LEU A 57 -26.37 -13.33 11.23
CA LEU A 57 -27.13 -13.78 12.39
C LEU A 57 -26.24 -14.59 13.34
N PHE A 58 -26.55 -14.55 14.62
CA PHE A 58 -25.88 -15.36 15.65
C PHE A 58 -25.97 -16.86 15.32
N GLY A 59 -24.84 -17.55 15.43
CA GLY A 59 -24.73 -19.01 15.19
C GLY A 59 -24.79 -19.42 13.72
N ASP A 60 -24.86 -18.48 12.79
CA ASP A 60 -25.12 -18.75 11.36
C ASP A 60 -23.97 -18.30 10.42
N LEU A 61 -22.74 -18.68 10.78
CA LEU A 61 -21.55 -18.31 10.04
C LEU A 61 -21.58 -18.75 8.56
N LEU A 62 -21.89 -20.01 8.29
CA LEU A 62 -21.81 -20.55 6.91
C LEU A 62 -22.86 -19.95 5.98
N ASN A 63 -24.13 -19.84 6.41
CA ASN A 63 -25.15 -19.22 5.58
C ASN A 63 -24.87 -17.72 5.39
N THR A 64 -24.24 -17.08 6.39
CA THR A 64 -23.78 -15.69 6.25
C THR A 64 -22.69 -15.57 5.18
N LEU A 65 -21.69 -16.47 5.17
CA LEU A 65 -20.65 -16.52 4.13
C LEU A 65 -21.24 -16.74 2.74
N GLU A 66 -22.16 -17.70 2.58
CA GLU A 66 -22.85 -17.97 1.32
C GLU A 66 -23.72 -16.79 0.84
N ARG A 67 -24.28 -16.01 1.77
CA ARG A 67 -24.99 -14.76 1.45
C ARG A 67 -24.03 -13.70 0.94
N VAL A 68 -22.87 -13.53 1.61
CA VAL A 68 -21.84 -12.56 1.24
C VAL A 68 -21.28 -12.85 -0.15
N GLU A 69 -21.07 -14.12 -0.50
CA GLU A 69 -20.64 -14.52 -1.85
C GLU A 69 -21.61 -14.01 -2.94
N ARG A 70 -22.92 -13.98 -2.62
CA ARG A 70 -23.98 -13.48 -3.54
C ARG A 70 -24.14 -11.97 -3.53
N SER A 71 -23.97 -11.31 -2.37
CA SER A 71 -24.19 -9.85 -2.20
C SER A 71 -23.07 -9.01 -2.81
N ARG A 72 -21.86 -9.56 -2.94
CA ARG A 72 -20.66 -8.91 -3.49
C ARG A 72 -20.39 -7.54 -2.85
N PRO A 73 -20.04 -7.49 -1.56
CA PRO A 73 -19.68 -6.25 -0.90
C PRO A 73 -18.38 -5.66 -1.46
N ASP A 74 -18.06 -4.42 -1.09
CA ASP A 74 -16.76 -3.82 -1.43
C ASP A 74 -15.60 -4.47 -0.67
N ALA A 75 -15.85 -5.02 0.54
CA ALA A 75 -14.90 -5.83 1.30
C ALA A 75 -15.63 -6.75 2.29
N CYS A 76 -14.94 -7.79 2.76
CA CYS A 76 -15.44 -8.71 3.78
C CYS A 76 -14.44 -8.83 4.93
N ALA A 77 -14.92 -8.69 6.18
CA ALA A 77 -14.16 -8.96 7.40
C ALA A 77 -14.70 -10.24 8.05
N ILE A 78 -13.89 -11.28 8.10
CA ILE A 78 -14.28 -12.60 8.65
C ILE A 78 -13.55 -12.81 9.96
N VAL A 79 -14.28 -13.07 11.03
CA VAL A 79 -13.74 -13.39 12.35
C VAL A 79 -14.24 -14.76 12.78
N LEU A 80 -13.33 -15.71 12.77
CA LEU A 80 -13.57 -17.07 13.22
C LEU A 80 -13.18 -17.22 14.68
N GLU A 81 -14.03 -17.83 15.48
CA GLU A 81 -13.69 -18.30 16.81
C GLU A 81 -13.90 -19.81 16.94
N TRP A 82 -13.38 -20.41 18.01
CA TRP A 82 -13.42 -21.87 18.20
C TRP A 82 -14.83 -22.42 18.12
N ALA A 83 -15.81 -21.70 18.67
CA ALA A 83 -17.22 -22.10 18.64
C ALA A 83 -17.80 -22.17 17.22
N ASP A 84 -17.24 -21.42 16.27
CA ASP A 84 -17.65 -21.44 14.87
C ASP A 84 -17.18 -22.71 14.16
N LEU A 85 -16.10 -23.29 14.62
CA LEU A 85 -15.51 -24.52 14.09
C LEU A 85 -16.16 -25.77 14.68
N ASP A 86 -16.42 -25.77 15.99
CA ASP A 86 -17.22 -26.79 16.68
C ASP A 86 -17.88 -26.17 17.94
N PRO A 87 -19.21 -26.23 18.10
CA PRO A 87 -19.88 -25.65 19.27
C PRO A 87 -19.34 -26.16 20.63
N ARG A 88 -18.75 -27.36 20.69
CA ARG A 88 -18.13 -27.92 21.91
C ARG A 88 -16.86 -27.22 22.32
N LEU A 89 -16.24 -26.44 21.39
CA LEU A 89 -15.12 -25.57 21.66
C LEU A 89 -15.55 -24.15 22.11
N GLY A 90 -16.86 -23.93 22.21
CA GLY A 90 -17.44 -22.72 22.80
C GLY A 90 -17.83 -22.95 24.28
N LEU A 91 -18.25 -21.87 24.94
CA LEU A 91 -18.65 -21.89 26.33
C LEU A 91 -20.17 -22.12 26.53
N ARG A 92 -20.97 -22.01 25.48
CA ARG A 92 -22.44 -22.17 25.54
C ARG A 92 -22.90 -23.63 25.39
N SER A 93 -22.07 -24.49 24.83
CA SER A 93 -22.34 -25.91 24.72
C SER A 93 -21.80 -26.63 25.96
N VAL A 94 -22.63 -27.44 26.59
CA VAL A 94 -22.26 -28.22 27.78
C VAL A 94 -22.32 -29.72 27.49
N GLY A 95 -21.55 -30.51 28.25
CA GLY A 95 -21.52 -31.96 28.12
C GLY A 95 -20.58 -32.54 27.06
N GLY A 96 -19.83 -31.70 26.35
CA GLY A 96 -18.96 -32.09 25.23
C GLY A 96 -17.45 -32.22 25.54
N TRP A 97 -17.03 -32.20 26.81
CA TRP A 97 -15.59 -32.11 27.16
C TRP A 97 -14.96 -33.44 27.66
N GLY A 98 -15.54 -34.55 27.33
CA GLY A 98 -14.97 -35.85 27.71
C GLY A 98 -13.88 -36.34 26.75
N PRO A 99 -12.93 -37.18 27.20
CA PRO A 99 -11.87 -37.71 26.35
C PRO A 99 -12.36 -38.46 25.10
N GLY A 100 -13.52 -39.11 25.18
CA GLY A 100 -14.09 -39.87 24.09
C GLY A 100 -14.61 -39.06 22.90
N VAL A 101 -14.72 -37.73 23.02
CA VAL A 101 -15.21 -36.85 21.93
C VAL A 101 -14.11 -36.10 21.21
N LEU A 102 -12.85 -36.15 21.67
CA LEU A 102 -11.76 -35.34 21.14
C LEU A 102 -11.49 -35.62 19.66
N GLU A 103 -11.50 -36.90 19.25
CA GLU A 103 -11.30 -37.30 17.85
C GLU A 103 -12.42 -36.78 16.95
N ASP A 104 -13.66 -36.84 17.40
CA ASP A 104 -14.82 -36.35 16.66
C ASP A 104 -14.78 -34.81 16.54
N ILE A 105 -14.36 -34.10 17.58
CA ILE A 105 -14.14 -32.65 17.50
C ILE A 105 -13.10 -32.29 16.42
N VAL A 106 -11.95 -32.97 16.38
CA VAL A 106 -10.91 -32.74 15.37
C VAL A 106 -11.46 -33.01 13.97
N ALA A 107 -12.21 -34.08 13.76
CA ALA A 107 -12.82 -34.39 12.47
C ALA A 107 -13.86 -33.33 12.05
N THR A 108 -14.71 -32.89 12.99
CA THR A 108 -15.69 -31.83 12.75
C THR A 108 -15.03 -30.51 12.36
N VAL A 109 -14.03 -30.08 13.14
CA VAL A 109 -13.25 -28.85 12.85
C VAL A 109 -12.59 -28.94 11.48
N SER A 110 -11.98 -30.08 11.14
CA SER A 110 -11.36 -30.31 9.84
C SER A 110 -12.35 -30.11 8.68
N SER A 111 -13.50 -30.77 8.74
CA SER A 111 -14.57 -30.68 7.74
C SER A 111 -15.14 -29.27 7.64
N ARG A 112 -15.30 -28.58 8.79
CA ARG A 112 -15.82 -27.23 8.85
C ARG A 112 -14.87 -26.23 8.18
N ILE A 113 -13.56 -26.37 8.45
CA ILE A 113 -12.50 -25.54 7.84
C ILE A 113 -12.48 -25.72 6.33
N ASP A 114 -12.59 -26.95 5.81
CA ASP A 114 -12.59 -27.20 4.36
C ASP A 114 -13.80 -26.50 3.69
N ARG A 115 -14.99 -26.53 4.32
CA ARG A 115 -16.15 -25.79 3.81
C ARG A 115 -15.97 -24.29 3.86
N ILE A 116 -15.45 -23.75 4.97
CA ILE A 116 -15.18 -22.31 5.11
C ILE A 116 -14.18 -21.87 4.06
N ALA A 117 -13.07 -22.58 3.87
CA ALA A 117 -12.04 -22.28 2.88
C ALA A 117 -12.62 -22.24 1.46
N HIS A 118 -13.50 -23.17 1.11
CA HIS A 118 -14.16 -23.22 -0.19
C HIS A 118 -14.99 -21.94 -0.46
N VAL A 119 -15.83 -21.54 0.49
CA VAL A 119 -16.69 -20.34 0.34
C VAL A 119 -15.84 -19.06 0.33
N ILE A 120 -14.83 -18.98 1.22
CA ILE A 120 -13.90 -17.83 1.25
C ILE A 120 -13.18 -17.67 -0.10
N SER A 121 -12.76 -18.78 -0.72
CA SER A 121 -12.15 -18.74 -2.05
C SER A 121 -13.11 -18.14 -3.11
N GLY A 122 -14.40 -18.48 -3.05
CA GLY A 122 -15.43 -17.89 -3.91
C GLY A 122 -15.59 -16.37 -3.69
N ILE A 123 -15.69 -15.92 -2.45
CA ILE A 123 -15.82 -14.50 -2.09
C ILE A 123 -14.57 -13.72 -2.56
N SER A 124 -13.38 -14.30 -2.42
CA SER A 124 -12.11 -13.65 -2.78
C SER A 124 -12.01 -13.28 -4.27
N GLN A 125 -12.79 -13.92 -5.12
CA GLN A 125 -12.84 -13.58 -6.55
C GLN A 125 -13.47 -12.19 -6.80
N THR A 126 -14.33 -11.74 -5.89
CA THR A 126 -15.12 -10.51 -6.07
C THR A 126 -14.81 -9.40 -5.07
N ALA A 127 -14.33 -9.74 -3.87
CA ALA A 127 -14.06 -8.77 -2.81
C ALA A 127 -12.79 -9.13 -2.02
N PRO A 128 -12.01 -8.13 -1.54
CA PRO A 128 -10.93 -8.37 -0.60
C PRO A 128 -11.46 -8.87 0.75
N ILE A 129 -10.72 -9.79 1.35
CA ILE A 129 -11.08 -10.43 2.62
C ILE A 129 -10.03 -10.14 3.69
N ALA A 130 -10.47 -9.58 4.81
CA ALA A 130 -9.72 -9.49 6.06
C ALA A 130 -10.11 -10.69 6.95
N LEU A 131 -9.24 -11.68 7.06
CA LEU A 131 -9.51 -12.92 7.79
C LEU A 131 -8.81 -12.94 9.14
N CYS A 132 -9.58 -13.16 10.21
CA CYS A 132 -9.07 -13.44 11.54
C CYS A 132 -9.39 -14.86 11.95
N LEU A 133 -8.36 -15.64 12.30
CA LEU A 133 -8.47 -16.97 12.88
C LEU A 133 -8.70 -16.89 14.40
N PRO A 134 -9.11 -17.99 15.07
CA PRO A 134 -9.50 -17.97 16.48
C PRO A 134 -8.51 -17.26 17.39
N THR A 135 -8.98 -16.26 18.10
CA THR A 135 -8.18 -15.39 18.97
C THR A 135 -8.31 -15.73 20.45
N LEU A 136 -9.41 -16.37 20.83
CA LEU A 136 -9.71 -16.75 22.21
C LEU A 136 -8.91 -17.98 22.65
N PRO A 137 -8.68 -18.15 23.96
CA PRO A 137 -8.11 -19.39 24.47
C PRO A 137 -9.03 -20.56 24.14
N LEU A 138 -8.46 -21.74 23.84
CA LEU A 138 -9.23 -22.98 23.79
C LEU A 138 -9.83 -23.25 25.16
N PRO A 139 -11.09 -23.68 25.23
CA PRO A 139 -11.67 -24.15 26.50
C PRO A 139 -10.93 -25.40 27.00
N PRO A 140 -11.02 -25.73 28.31
CA PRO A 140 -10.28 -26.83 28.90
C PRO A 140 -10.88 -28.20 28.55
N VAL A 141 -10.94 -28.53 27.26
CA VAL A 141 -11.55 -29.78 26.74
C VAL A 141 -10.62 -30.98 26.78
N SER A 142 -9.32 -30.79 27.02
CA SER A 142 -8.32 -31.84 27.10
C SER A 142 -8.11 -32.31 28.53
N TYR A 143 -7.71 -33.57 28.67
CA TYR A 143 -7.32 -34.18 29.95
C TYR A 143 -5.85 -33.88 30.33
N ALA A 144 -5.08 -33.26 29.45
CA ALA A 144 -3.71 -32.89 29.76
C ALA A 144 -3.66 -31.62 30.64
N PRO A 145 -2.65 -31.50 31.51
CA PRO A 145 -2.47 -30.27 32.30
C PRO A 145 -2.29 -29.06 31.42
N GLY A 146 -2.87 -27.90 31.75
CA GLY A 146 -2.86 -26.69 30.94
C GLY A 146 -1.47 -26.07 30.67
N TRP A 147 -0.42 -26.49 31.38
CA TRP A 147 0.98 -26.12 31.13
C TRP A 147 1.67 -26.99 30.07
N ARG A 148 1.01 -28.03 29.57
CA ARG A 148 1.51 -28.96 28.54
C ARG A 148 0.56 -28.98 27.34
N ALA A 149 1.05 -28.72 26.14
CA ALA A 149 0.26 -28.94 24.93
C ALA A 149 -0.09 -30.44 24.78
N SER A 150 -1.37 -30.74 24.64
CA SER A 150 -1.85 -32.08 24.34
C SER A 150 -1.76 -32.36 22.82
N ASP A 151 -1.88 -33.64 22.45
CA ASP A 151 -2.05 -34.03 21.05
C ASP A 151 -3.27 -33.35 20.42
N PHE A 152 -4.37 -33.26 21.16
CA PHE A 152 -5.58 -32.56 20.76
C PHE A 152 -5.29 -31.06 20.45
N ASP A 153 -4.60 -30.33 21.34
CA ASP A 153 -4.25 -28.92 21.13
C ASP A 153 -3.41 -28.72 19.87
N LEU A 154 -2.43 -29.61 19.65
CA LEU A 154 -1.54 -29.55 18.47
C LEU A 154 -2.31 -29.83 17.18
N ARG A 155 -3.18 -30.84 17.18
CA ARG A 155 -3.97 -31.21 16.00
C ARG A 155 -5.00 -30.15 15.63
N ILE A 156 -5.74 -29.60 16.60
CA ILE A 156 -6.70 -28.51 16.37
C ILE A 156 -6.00 -27.29 15.77
N ARG A 157 -4.86 -26.88 16.33
CA ARG A 157 -4.09 -25.75 15.81
C ARG A 157 -3.49 -26.05 14.44
N GLY A 158 -2.97 -27.27 14.23
CA GLY A 158 -2.45 -27.71 12.93
C GLY A 158 -3.51 -27.70 11.83
N THR A 159 -4.79 -27.94 12.17
CA THR A 159 -5.88 -27.90 11.20
C THR A 159 -6.12 -26.48 10.66
N LEU A 160 -5.86 -25.43 11.46
CA LEU A 160 -5.98 -24.03 11.01
C LEU A 160 -4.98 -23.68 9.90
N SER A 161 -3.82 -24.35 9.83
CA SER A 161 -2.81 -24.09 8.81
C SER A 161 -3.31 -24.30 7.37
N ARG A 162 -4.39 -25.03 7.18
CA ARG A 162 -5.04 -25.19 5.87
C ARG A 162 -5.63 -23.88 5.34
N ILE A 163 -6.17 -23.05 6.24
CA ILE A 163 -6.66 -21.70 5.90
C ILE A 163 -5.51 -20.70 5.88
N GLU A 164 -4.46 -20.90 6.68
CA GLU A 164 -3.30 -20.02 6.73
C GLU A 164 -2.47 -20.04 5.43
N ASN A 165 -2.62 -21.07 4.61
CA ASN A 165 -1.99 -21.11 3.30
C ASN A 165 -2.75 -20.21 2.30
N ALA A 166 -2.56 -18.89 2.46
CA ALA A 166 -3.26 -17.86 1.69
C ALA A 166 -3.05 -17.96 0.17
N GLU A 167 -1.92 -18.51 -0.29
CA GLU A 167 -1.64 -18.72 -1.71
C GLU A 167 -2.67 -19.69 -2.34
N ALA A 168 -3.14 -20.68 -1.57
CA ALA A 168 -4.16 -21.61 -2.03
C ALA A 168 -5.58 -20.99 -2.06
N LEU A 169 -5.81 -19.90 -1.30
CA LEU A 169 -7.11 -19.26 -1.17
C LEU A 169 -7.33 -18.07 -2.12
N GLY A 170 -6.26 -17.47 -2.64
CA GLY A 170 -6.31 -16.36 -3.58
C GLY A 170 -5.66 -15.07 -3.07
N PRO A 171 -5.26 -14.17 -4.00
CA PRO A 171 -4.42 -13.01 -3.69
C PRO A 171 -5.13 -11.87 -2.93
N LYS A 172 -6.46 -11.92 -2.83
CA LYS A 172 -7.26 -10.91 -2.14
C LYS A 172 -7.53 -11.22 -0.67
N ILE A 173 -7.00 -12.33 -0.16
CA ILE A 173 -7.17 -12.73 1.24
C ILE A 173 -5.98 -12.24 2.05
N ARG A 174 -6.26 -11.41 3.05
CA ARG A 174 -5.27 -10.91 4.01
C ARG A 174 -5.58 -11.48 5.38
N ILE A 175 -4.66 -12.28 5.89
CA ILE A 175 -4.83 -12.94 7.18
C ILE A 175 -4.22 -12.08 8.28
N LEU A 176 -4.95 -11.89 9.37
CA LEU A 176 -4.51 -11.12 10.53
C LEU A 176 -3.27 -11.77 11.17
N ASN A 177 -2.20 -10.99 11.33
CA ASN A 177 -0.97 -11.46 11.96
C ASN A 177 -1.20 -11.68 13.46
N ARG A 178 -1.23 -12.95 13.87
CA ARG A 178 -1.48 -13.35 15.28
C ARG A 178 -0.43 -12.79 16.23
N GLN A 179 0.84 -12.79 15.85
CA GLN A 179 1.91 -12.25 16.69
C GLN A 179 1.71 -10.74 16.98
N ARG A 180 1.25 -9.99 15.96
CA ARG A 180 0.91 -8.57 16.15
C ARG A 180 -0.26 -8.39 17.12
N LEU A 181 -1.28 -9.23 16.99
CA LEU A 181 -2.43 -9.21 17.89
C LEU A 181 -2.02 -9.57 19.33
N ASP A 182 -1.16 -10.57 19.52
CA ASP A 182 -0.66 -11.00 20.83
C ASP A 182 0.11 -9.87 21.55
N LEU A 183 0.84 -9.03 20.80
CA LEU A 183 1.56 -7.88 21.36
C LEU A 183 0.61 -6.77 21.85
N ILE A 184 -0.46 -6.48 21.14
CA ILE A 184 -1.38 -5.37 21.48
C ILE A 184 -2.58 -5.78 22.31
N SER A 185 -2.90 -7.07 22.33
CA SER A 185 -4.00 -7.66 23.08
C SER A 185 -3.59 -9.04 23.62
N PRO A 186 -3.00 -9.09 24.82
CA PRO A 186 -2.58 -10.34 25.44
C PRO A 186 -3.75 -11.32 25.62
N LEU A 187 -3.49 -12.62 25.49
CA LEU A 187 -4.51 -13.68 25.51
C LEU A 187 -5.41 -13.63 26.76
N SER A 188 -4.86 -13.28 27.92
CA SER A 188 -5.57 -13.12 29.20
C SER A 188 -6.60 -11.97 29.21
N GLU A 189 -6.46 -11.03 28.26
CA GLU A 189 -7.30 -9.83 28.17
C GLU A 189 -8.33 -9.88 27.05
N ARG A 190 -8.58 -11.08 26.45
CA ARG A 190 -9.49 -11.20 25.30
C ARG A 190 -10.89 -11.62 25.66
N LEU A 191 -11.03 -12.68 26.47
CA LEU A 191 -12.31 -13.31 26.75
C LEU A 191 -13.08 -12.59 27.87
N ASP A 192 -14.35 -12.30 27.61
CA ASP A 192 -15.35 -11.88 28.62
C ASP A 192 -16.44 -12.96 28.75
N VAL A 193 -16.26 -13.85 29.72
CA VAL A 193 -17.19 -14.98 29.97
C VAL A 193 -18.59 -14.49 30.34
N ARG A 194 -18.70 -13.37 31.08
CA ARG A 194 -20.00 -12.83 31.47
C ARG A 194 -20.76 -12.28 30.27
N SER A 195 -20.11 -11.53 29.44
CA SER A 195 -20.67 -10.98 28.19
C SER A 195 -21.03 -12.10 27.21
N GLU A 196 -20.18 -13.14 27.11
CA GLU A 196 -20.47 -14.29 26.28
C GLU A 196 -21.78 -14.98 26.72
N PHE A 197 -21.99 -15.24 28.01
CA PHE A 197 -23.21 -15.89 28.48
C PHE A 197 -24.46 -15.02 28.39
N SER A 198 -24.34 -13.72 28.63
CA SER A 198 -25.50 -12.81 28.66
C SER A 198 -25.95 -12.33 27.27
N SER A 199 -25.02 -12.08 26.37
CA SER A 199 -25.31 -11.44 25.07
C SER A 199 -24.77 -12.20 23.85
N GLY A 200 -23.94 -13.22 24.02
CA GLY A 200 -23.25 -13.91 22.93
C GLY A 200 -22.09 -13.10 22.34
N PHE A 201 -21.59 -12.12 23.07
CA PHE A 201 -20.40 -11.35 22.68
C PHE A 201 -19.21 -11.77 23.53
N PRO A 202 -18.20 -12.46 22.96
CA PRO A 202 -17.17 -13.12 23.76
C PRO A 202 -16.01 -12.22 24.19
N TYR A 203 -15.92 -10.99 23.70
CA TYR A 203 -14.74 -10.18 23.85
C TYR A 203 -14.83 -9.11 24.93
N LYS A 204 -13.71 -8.87 25.63
CA LYS A 204 -13.49 -7.60 26.32
C LYS A 204 -13.41 -6.45 25.31
N LEU A 205 -13.87 -5.27 25.68
CA LEU A 205 -13.93 -4.10 24.76
C LEU A 205 -12.57 -3.70 24.21
N THR A 206 -11.51 -3.82 25.02
CA THR A 206 -10.14 -3.55 24.59
C THR A 206 -9.69 -4.48 23.47
N HIS A 207 -9.98 -5.77 23.60
CA HIS A 207 -9.67 -6.75 22.55
C HIS A 207 -10.49 -6.49 21.28
N ALA A 208 -11.79 -6.25 21.41
CA ALA A 208 -12.66 -5.94 20.27
C ALA A 208 -12.17 -4.71 19.50
N SER A 209 -11.70 -3.66 20.20
CA SER A 209 -11.13 -2.47 19.55
C SER A 209 -9.81 -2.77 18.83
N SER A 210 -8.90 -3.52 19.45
CA SER A 210 -7.62 -3.90 18.83
C SER A 210 -7.82 -4.80 17.60
N LEU A 211 -8.75 -5.76 17.71
CA LEU A 211 -9.12 -6.63 16.60
C LEU A 211 -9.72 -5.85 15.44
N ALA A 212 -10.67 -4.94 15.72
CA ALA A 212 -11.30 -4.08 14.73
C ALA A 212 -10.30 -3.16 14.02
N GLU A 213 -9.31 -2.61 14.75
CA GLU A 213 -8.23 -1.81 14.16
C GLU A 213 -7.43 -2.62 13.14
N LEU A 214 -7.00 -3.83 13.50
CA LEU A 214 -6.23 -4.67 12.58
C LEU A 214 -7.06 -5.11 11.38
N LEU A 215 -8.34 -5.48 11.56
CA LEU A 215 -9.24 -5.80 10.45
C LEU A 215 -9.42 -4.61 9.50
N ALA A 216 -9.62 -3.40 10.04
CA ALA A 216 -9.75 -2.19 9.24
C ALA A 216 -8.49 -1.91 8.40
N ARG A 217 -7.30 -2.16 8.97
CA ARG A 217 -6.01 -2.05 8.24
C ARG A 217 -5.86 -3.12 7.16
N LEU A 218 -6.43 -4.30 7.33
CA LEU A 218 -6.45 -5.34 6.28
C LEU A 218 -7.44 -5.01 5.16
N VAL A 219 -8.55 -4.34 5.48
CA VAL A 219 -9.51 -3.84 4.49
C VAL A 219 -8.94 -2.66 3.72
N PHE A 220 -8.36 -1.68 4.42
CA PHE A 220 -7.69 -0.50 3.85
C PHE A 220 -6.21 -0.49 4.23
N PRO A 221 -5.36 -1.27 3.54
CA PRO A 221 -3.92 -1.22 3.79
C PRO A 221 -3.38 0.16 3.44
N ALA A 222 -2.56 0.71 4.35
CA ALA A 222 -1.87 1.95 4.08
C ALA A 222 -0.92 1.78 2.89
N ALA A 223 -0.80 2.82 2.05
CA ALA A 223 0.20 2.80 1.00
C ALA A 223 1.61 2.76 1.62
N PRO A 224 2.48 1.82 1.20
CA PRO A 224 3.84 1.76 1.70
C PRO A 224 4.59 3.06 1.46
N LYS A 225 5.40 3.48 2.44
CA LYS A 225 6.33 4.59 2.26
C LYS A 225 7.31 4.28 1.13
N LYS A 226 7.82 5.34 0.49
CA LYS A 226 8.67 5.21 -0.71
C LYS A 226 10.15 5.36 -0.42
N GLY A 227 10.53 6.05 0.67
CA GLY A 227 11.92 6.28 0.97
C GLY A 227 12.19 6.57 2.44
N VAL A 228 13.42 6.27 2.87
CA VAL A 228 13.99 6.64 4.16
C VAL A 228 15.11 7.66 3.94
N ILE A 229 15.04 8.76 4.64
CA ILE A 229 16.15 9.71 4.79
C ILE A 229 16.72 9.46 6.18
N THR A 230 17.98 9.07 6.26
CA THR A 230 18.64 8.71 7.52
C THR A 230 19.80 9.64 7.84
N ASP A 231 19.99 9.93 9.12
CA ASP A 231 21.27 10.43 9.61
C ASP A 231 22.31 9.29 9.70
N LEU A 232 23.54 9.64 10.05
CA LEU A 232 24.70 8.74 10.15
C LEU A 232 25.13 8.51 11.60
N ASP A 233 25.65 9.55 12.26
CA ASP A 233 26.25 9.46 13.59
C ASP A 233 25.20 9.06 14.63
N ASN A 234 25.50 8.08 15.48
CA ASN A 234 24.60 7.47 16.46
C ASN A 234 23.28 6.92 15.89
N THR A 235 23.10 6.92 14.56
CA THR A 235 21.94 6.39 13.85
C THR A 235 22.34 5.18 13.00
N MET A 236 23.05 5.36 11.89
CA MET A 236 23.56 4.23 11.09
C MET A 236 24.71 3.49 11.77
N TRP A 237 25.51 4.18 12.51
CA TRP A 237 26.60 3.63 13.33
C TRP A 237 26.65 4.29 14.70
N ARG A 238 27.25 3.64 15.65
CA ARG A 238 27.56 4.21 16.95
C ARG A 238 28.82 5.04 16.85
N GLY A 239 28.79 6.25 17.41
CA GLY A 239 29.91 7.19 17.46
C GLY A 239 29.72 8.37 16.51
N ILE A 240 30.50 9.40 16.73
CA ILE A 240 30.55 10.63 15.92
C ILE A 240 31.78 10.52 15.02
N LEU A 241 31.55 10.42 13.70
CA LEU A 241 32.62 10.15 12.71
C LEU A 241 33.76 11.15 12.78
N GLY A 242 33.45 12.45 12.95
CA GLY A 242 34.46 13.52 13.06
C GLY A 242 35.32 13.43 14.30
N GLU A 243 34.89 12.74 15.36
CA GLU A 243 35.63 12.57 16.63
C GLU A 243 36.34 11.20 16.69
N ALA A 244 35.63 10.13 16.35
CA ALA A 244 36.09 8.77 16.46
C ALA A 244 36.94 8.31 15.24
N GLY A 245 36.84 9.00 14.12
CA GLY A 245 37.41 8.57 12.84
C GLY A 245 36.71 7.35 12.25
N VAL A 246 37.10 6.95 11.03
CA VAL A 246 36.48 5.86 10.27
C VAL A 246 36.58 4.51 11.00
N GLU A 247 37.67 4.25 11.69
CA GLU A 247 37.89 2.99 12.43
C GLU A 247 37.22 3.00 13.83
N GLY A 248 36.84 4.17 14.34
CA GLY A 248 36.25 4.30 15.68
C GLY A 248 34.73 4.22 15.71
N ILE A 249 34.06 4.30 14.56
CA ILE A 249 32.61 4.05 14.45
C ILE A 249 32.33 2.54 14.34
N SER A 250 31.18 2.09 14.87
CA SER A 250 30.88 0.66 14.95
C SER A 250 29.40 0.34 14.84
N TRP A 251 29.10 -0.94 14.49
CA TRP A 251 27.75 -1.50 14.37
C TRP A 251 27.71 -3.01 14.65
N ASP A 252 28.53 -3.46 15.58
CA ASP A 252 28.73 -4.87 15.90
C ASP A 252 28.52 -5.18 17.41
N LEU A 253 28.58 -6.46 17.76
CA LEU A 253 28.41 -6.94 19.14
C LEU A 253 29.57 -6.56 20.06
N ASP A 254 30.79 -6.60 19.54
CA ASP A 254 32.01 -6.37 20.33
C ASP A 254 32.03 -4.94 20.87
N ASN A 255 31.51 -4.01 20.07
CA ASN A 255 31.39 -2.59 20.43
C ASN A 255 30.02 -2.22 21.02
N ARG A 256 29.16 -3.19 21.32
CA ARG A 256 27.78 -2.98 21.84
C ARG A 256 26.91 -2.05 20.96
N SER A 257 27.13 -2.12 19.65
CA SER A 257 26.45 -1.31 18.64
C SER A 257 25.64 -2.15 17.65
N GLN A 258 25.37 -3.42 17.99
CA GLN A 258 24.65 -4.36 17.12
C GLN A 258 23.31 -3.81 16.62
N VAL A 259 22.61 -2.99 17.38
CA VAL A 259 21.32 -2.40 16.96
C VAL A 259 21.47 -1.47 15.76
N ASN A 260 22.62 -0.78 15.63
CA ASN A 260 22.95 0.03 14.46
C ASN A 260 23.20 -0.88 13.25
N GLY A 261 23.86 -2.04 13.44
CA GLY A 261 23.99 -3.05 12.39
C GLY A 261 22.65 -3.62 11.94
N LEU A 262 21.73 -3.91 12.89
CA LEU A 262 20.36 -4.33 12.55
C LEU A 262 19.60 -3.25 11.79
N TYR A 263 19.82 -1.97 12.11
CA TYR A 263 19.24 -0.85 11.38
C TYR A 263 19.79 -0.78 9.95
N GLN A 264 21.11 -0.89 9.73
CA GLN A 264 21.70 -1.00 8.39
C GLN A 264 21.11 -2.18 7.60
N GLN A 265 21.01 -3.34 8.23
CA GLN A 265 20.40 -4.53 7.62
C GLN A 265 18.94 -4.28 7.24
N MET A 266 18.16 -3.57 8.07
CA MET A 266 16.80 -3.18 7.74
C MET A 266 16.77 -2.25 6.52
N LEU A 267 17.63 -1.22 6.47
CA LEU A 267 17.72 -0.32 5.33
C LEU A 267 18.08 -1.06 4.03
N GLN A 268 19.01 -2.03 4.12
CA GLN A 268 19.37 -2.90 2.99
C GLN A 268 18.15 -3.70 2.50
N ALA A 269 17.43 -4.35 3.41
CA ALA A 269 16.24 -5.12 3.07
C ALA A 269 15.15 -4.23 2.45
N LEU A 270 14.95 -3.02 2.97
CA LEU A 270 14.01 -2.05 2.39
C LEU A 270 14.45 -1.60 0.99
N ALA A 271 15.74 -1.36 0.78
CA ALA A 271 16.28 -1.00 -0.53
C ALA A 271 16.07 -2.11 -1.57
N GLU A 272 16.23 -3.37 -1.17
CA GLU A 272 15.99 -4.54 -2.03
C GLU A 272 14.53 -4.67 -2.43
N THR A 273 13.59 -4.21 -1.60
CA THR A 273 12.16 -4.14 -1.92
C THR A 273 11.76 -2.85 -2.67
N GLY A 274 12.75 -2.02 -3.08
CA GLY A 274 12.53 -0.82 -3.89
C GLY A 274 12.23 0.44 -3.09
N ALA A 275 12.52 0.47 -1.78
CA ALA A 275 12.53 1.72 -1.03
C ALA A 275 13.79 2.53 -1.38
N LEU A 276 13.63 3.85 -1.44
CA LEU A 276 14.72 4.78 -1.68
C LEU A 276 15.45 5.06 -0.36
N ILE A 277 16.76 5.03 -0.36
CA ILE A 277 17.56 5.35 0.82
C ILE A 277 18.44 6.57 0.51
N ALA A 278 18.37 7.61 1.33
CA ALA A 278 19.24 8.79 1.25
C ALA A 278 19.85 9.09 2.61
N ILE A 279 20.96 9.77 2.58
CA ILE A 279 21.63 10.30 3.76
C ILE A 279 21.42 11.81 3.83
N ALA A 280 21.09 12.29 5.04
CA ALA A 280 21.14 13.69 5.40
C ALA A 280 21.96 13.82 6.70
N SER A 281 23.22 14.22 6.61
CA SER A 281 24.13 14.26 7.77
C SER A 281 24.94 15.55 7.83
N LYS A 282 25.16 16.05 9.04
CA LYS A 282 26.07 17.16 9.33
C LYS A 282 27.47 16.61 9.59
N ASN A 283 28.23 16.40 8.54
CA ASN A 283 29.50 15.74 8.58
C ASN A 283 30.46 16.26 7.49
N ASP A 284 31.72 15.82 7.52
CA ASP A 284 32.65 15.98 6.43
C ASP A 284 32.38 14.96 5.32
N ALA A 285 32.18 15.43 4.11
CA ALA A 285 31.82 14.58 2.97
C ALA A 285 32.93 13.57 2.61
N GLY A 286 34.21 13.92 2.77
CA GLY A 286 35.33 13.02 2.49
C GLY A 286 35.38 11.87 3.48
N LEU A 287 35.26 12.18 4.77
CA LEU A 287 35.22 11.16 5.82
C LEU A 287 34.02 10.22 5.69
N VAL A 288 32.86 10.75 5.30
CA VAL A 288 31.66 9.94 5.08
C VAL A 288 31.87 8.98 3.90
N GLU A 289 32.46 9.42 2.78
CA GLU A 289 32.77 8.51 1.66
C GLU A 289 33.77 7.40 2.06
N GLU A 290 34.75 7.71 2.90
CA GLU A 290 35.68 6.70 3.45
C GLU A 290 34.94 5.71 4.37
N ALA A 291 34.07 6.19 5.25
CA ALA A 291 33.27 5.33 6.14
C ALA A 291 32.30 4.45 5.35
N LEU A 292 31.65 4.96 4.30
CA LEU A 292 30.75 4.19 3.43
C LEU A 292 31.51 3.21 2.52
N ALA A 293 32.82 3.36 2.36
CA ALA A 293 33.67 2.42 1.62
C ALA A 293 34.15 1.23 2.45
N ARG A 294 33.86 1.19 3.75
CA ARG A 294 34.20 0.04 4.61
C ARG A 294 33.52 -1.24 4.11
N LYS A 295 34.28 -2.34 4.07
CA LYS A 295 33.81 -3.63 3.54
C LYS A 295 32.81 -4.35 4.44
N ASP A 296 32.77 -3.99 5.71
CA ASP A 296 31.89 -4.55 6.72
C ASP A 296 30.57 -3.78 6.86
N LEU A 297 30.36 -2.71 6.07
CA LEU A 297 29.09 -2.01 5.99
C LEU A 297 28.00 -2.94 5.44
N LEU A 298 26.85 -3.03 6.13
CA LEU A 298 25.76 -3.94 5.76
C LEU A 298 24.83 -3.34 4.70
N LEU A 299 24.73 -2.02 4.64
CA LEU A 299 23.99 -1.31 3.61
C LEU A 299 24.91 -1.04 2.42
N ASP A 300 24.58 -1.56 1.25
CA ASP A 300 25.30 -1.30 0.01
C ASP A 300 25.29 0.20 -0.31
N ARG A 301 26.49 0.81 -0.34
CA ARG A 301 26.66 2.22 -0.66
C ARG A 301 26.02 2.64 -1.99
N ASP A 302 25.92 1.69 -2.93
CA ASP A 302 25.29 1.91 -4.23
C ASP A 302 23.75 1.94 -4.14
N ARG A 303 23.16 1.62 -3.01
CA ARG A 303 21.73 1.80 -2.73
C ARG A 303 21.40 3.17 -2.13
N ILE A 304 22.41 3.95 -1.72
CA ILE A 304 22.25 5.26 -1.08
C ILE A 304 22.29 6.36 -2.13
N PHE A 305 21.18 7.08 -2.30
CA PHE A 305 21.09 8.21 -3.23
C PHE A 305 19.86 9.10 -2.92
N PRO A 306 20.04 10.47 -2.90
CA PRO A 306 21.30 11.17 -2.87
C PRO A 306 21.97 11.14 -1.49
N LYS A 307 23.20 11.66 -1.39
CA LYS A 307 23.92 11.86 -0.15
C LYS A 307 24.06 13.36 0.10
N GLU A 308 23.31 13.91 1.06
CA GLU A 308 23.35 15.30 1.49
C GLU A 308 24.20 15.40 2.77
N VAL A 309 25.51 15.60 2.58
CA VAL A 309 26.49 15.65 3.65
C VAL A 309 27.09 17.06 3.70
N HIS A 310 26.64 17.87 4.65
CA HIS A 310 27.06 19.26 4.84
C HIS A 310 26.51 19.83 6.14
N TRP A 311 27.01 20.98 6.58
CA TRP A 311 26.67 21.63 7.85
C TRP A 311 25.42 22.54 7.83
N ARG A 312 24.64 22.53 6.76
CA ARG A 312 23.38 23.28 6.64
C ARG A 312 22.25 22.58 7.43
N ARG A 313 21.05 23.19 7.43
CA ARG A 313 19.87 22.64 8.10
C ARG A 313 19.43 21.34 7.44
N LYS A 314 18.94 20.39 8.25
CA LYS A 314 18.42 19.09 7.76
C LYS A 314 17.21 19.27 6.85
N SER A 315 16.33 20.25 7.10
CA SER A 315 15.19 20.56 6.22
C SER A 315 15.61 20.96 4.80
N GLU A 316 16.81 21.57 4.62
CA GLU A 316 17.36 21.86 3.30
C GLU A 316 17.81 20.58 2.60
N SER A 317 18.50 19.69 3.31
CA SER A 317 18.88 18.37 2.80
C SER A 317 17.65 17.58 2.39
N VAL A 318 16.62 17.54 3.24
CA VAL A 318 15.34 16.88 2.96
C VAL A 318 14.70 17.43 1.68
N ARG A 319 14.67 18.76 1.50
CA ARG A 319 14.15 19.39 0.28
C ARG A 319 14.87 18.91 -0.97
N ASN A 320 16.21 18.89 -0.94
CA ASN A 320 17.03 18.45 -2.06
C ASN A 320 16.78 16.98 -2.40
N ILE A 321 16.68 16.13 -1.36
CA ILE A 321 16.38 14.70 -1.51
C ILE A 321 14.99 14.48 -2.10
N LEU A 322 13.95 15.15 -1.57
CA LEU A 322 12.60 15.06 -2.11
C LEU A 322 12.52 15.47 -3.58
N ASN A 323 13.25 16.53 -3.95
CA ASN A 323 13.35 17.00 -5.34
C ASN A 323 14.08 15.98 -6.23
N ALA A 324 15.19 15.41 -5.75
CA ALA A 324 15.94 14.39 -6.49
C ALA A 324 15.11 13.12 -6.70
N TRP A 325 14.35 12.70 -5.69
CA TRP A 325 13.46 11.55 -5.77
C TRP A 325 12.14 11.83 -6.48
N ASN A 326 11.79 13.11 -6.59
CA ASN A 326 10.49 13.55 -7.10
C ASN A 326 9.31 12.87 -6.39
N VAL A 327 9.32 12.90 -5.06
CA VAL A 327 8.29 12.30 -4.20
C VAL A 327 7.77 13.32 -3.18
N GLY A 328 6.53 13.14 -2.75
CA GLY A 328 5.95 13.94 -1.67
C GLY A 328 6.51 13.54 -0.30
N ALA A 329 6.61 14.52 0.61
CA ALA A 329 7.09 14.32 1.98
C ALA A 329 6.25 13.28 2.76
N ASP A 330 4.94 13.22 2.50
CA ASP A 330 4.02 12.24 3.07
C ASP A 330 4.38 10.77 2.78
N SER A 331 5.17 10.51 1.75
CA SER A 331 5.61 9.17 1.35
C SER A 331 7.02 8.81 1.82
N VAL A 332 7.65 9.66 2.64
CA VAL A 332 9.03 9.49 3.11
C VAL A 332 9.07 9.46 4.63
N VAL A 333 10.04 8.74 5.18
CA VAL A 333 10.35 8.69 6.61
C VAL A 333 11.71 9.34 6.83
N PHE A 334 11.82 10.24 7.82
CA PHE A 334 13.07 10.81 8.27
C PHE A 334 13.47 10.19 9.61
N VAL A 335 14.72 9.74 9.75
CA VAL A 335 15.26 9.08 10.94
C VAL A 335 16.56 9.76 11.36
N ASP A 336 16.63 10.20 12.60
CA ASP A 336 17.77 10.93 13.17
C ASP A 336 17.82 10.70 14.69
N ASP A 337 19.01 10.64 15.31
CA ASP A 337 19.12 10.47 16.77
C ASP A 337 18.84 11.76 17.56
N SER A 338 18.93 12.92 16.91
CA SER A 338 18.70 14.23 17.51
C SER A 338 17.22 14.63 17.51
N PRO A 339 16.55 14.69 18.69
CA PRO A 339 15.17 15.16 18.77
C PRO A 339 14.97 16.58 18.22
N MET A 340 16.00 17.43 18.30
CA MET A 340 15.96 18.80 17.79
C MET A 340 15.93 18.83 16.26
N GLU A 341 16.73 18.00 15.60
CA GLU A 341 16.77 17.91 14.13
C GLU A 341 15.49 17.27 13.59
N VAL A 342 14.99 16.24 14.27
CA VAL A 342 13.68 15.64 13.99
C VAL A 342 12.56 16.67 14.09
N ALA A 343 12.55 17.49 15.15
CA ALA A 343 11.55 18.54 15.33
C ALA A 343 11.65 19.64 14.24
N GLU A 344 12.87 20.02 13.85
CA GLU A 344 13.13 21.01 12.78
C GLU A 344 12.59 20.54 11.43
N VAL A 345 12.85 19.28 11.07
CA VAL A 345 12.32 18.68 9.84
C VAL A 345 10.80 18.56 9.90
N HIS A 346 10.26 18.07 11.02
CA HIS A 346 8.80 17.94 11.19
C HIS A 346 8.06 19.28 11.13
N GLN A 347 8.65 20.34 11.67
CA GLN A 347 8.07 21.69 11.57
C GLN A 347 7.99 22.18 10.11
N THR A 348 8.97 21.80 9.29
CA THR A 348 9.01 22.19 7.87
C THR A 348 8.13 21.30 7.00
N TYR A 349 8.02 20.02 7.35
CA TYR A 349 7.26 18.98 6.63
C TYR A 349 6.33 18.22 7.61
N PRO A 350 5.20 18.81 8.03
CA PRO A 350 4.30 18.19 9.01
C PRO A 350 3.69 16.85 8.55
N GLU A 351 3.62 16.62 7.24
CA GLU A 351 3.12 15.38 6.64
C GLU A 351 4.17 14.26 6.59
N MET A 352 5.44 14.55 6.85
CA MET A 352 6.51 13.56 6.90
C MET A 352 6.51 12.82 8.22
N GLU A 353 6.64 11.50 8.17
CA GLU A 353 6.88 10.71 9.38
C GLU A 353 8.33 10.91 9.82
N CYS A 354 8.51 11.57 10.95
CA CYS A 354 9.83 11.87 11.52
C CYS A 354 10.02 11.05 12.80
N LEU A 355 11.10 10.26 12.85
CA LEU A 355 11.37 9.30 13.92
C LEU A 355 12.71 9.63 14.60
N VAL A 356 12.69 9.70 15.92
CA VAL A 356 13.94 9.76 16.70
C VAL A 356 14.51 8.34 16.79
N PHE A 357 15.76 8.16 16.35
CA PHE A 357 16.50 6.92 16.59
C PHE A 357 16.97 6.90 18.05
N PRO A 358 16.52 5.95 18.88
CA PRO A 358 16.82 5.96 20.31
C PRO A 358 18.18 5.31 20.60
N ALA A 359 19.26 6.00 20.29
CA ALA A 359 20.64 5.48 20.30
C ALA A 359 21.07 4.83 21.65
N GLU A 360 20.53 5.30 22.76
CA GLU A 360 20.85 4.79 24.11
C GLU A 360 19.88 3.70 24.61
N ASP A 361 18.74 3.51 23.93
CA ASP A 361 17.74 2.50 24.29
C ASP A 361 17.64 1.43 23.19
N VAL A 362 18.39 0.35 23.37
CA VAL A 362 18.47 -0.77 22.42
C VAL A 362 17.09 -1.42 22.19
N GLN A 363 16.24 -1.49 23.22
CA GLN A 363 14.90 -2.07 23.07
C GLN A 363 14.00 -1.17 22.22
N ALA A 364 13.98 0.13 22.49
CA ALA A 364 13.23 1.09 21.69
C ALA A 364 13.76 1.17 20.25
N ALA A 365 15.08 1.06 20.04
CA ALA A 365 15.67 1.00 18.71
C ALA A 365 15.23 -0.28 17.95
N TYR A 366 15.15 -1.41 18.61
CA TYR A 366 14.62 -2.64 18.02
C TYR A 366 13.12 -2.50 17.66
N GLU A 367 12.33 -1.85 18.50
CA GLU A 367 10.92 -1.57 18.23
C GLU A 367 10.74 -0.62 17.03
N LEU A 368 11.65 0.34 16.84
CA LEU A 368 11.68 1.21 15.66
C LEU A 368 11.84 0.41 14.35
N LEU A 369 12.64 -0.68 14.35
CA LEU A 369 12.73 -1.56 13.17
C LEU A 369 11.38 -2.18 12.82
N GLY A 370 10.59 -2.57 13.83
CA GLY A 370 9.22 -3.06 13.65
C GLY A 370 8.29 -2.00 13.03
N ARG A 371 8.41 -0.74 13.48
CA ARG A 371 7.67 0.40 12.89
C ARG A 371 8.04 0.64 11.43
N LEU A 372 9.32 0.60 11.10
CA LEU A 372 9.79 0.72 9.71
C LEU A 372 9.20 -0.40 8.84
N ARG A 373 9.26 -1.65 9.30
CA ARG A 373 8.63 -2.77 8.59
C ARG A 373 7.14 -2.51 8.32
N ASP A 374 6.39 -2.01 9.31
CA ASP A 374 4.96 -1.73 9.16
C ASP A 374 4.68 -0.59 8.16
N MET A 375 5.59 0.39 8.03
CA MET A 375 5.45 1.51 7.10
C MET A 375 5.84 1.17 5.66
N PHE A 376 6.78 0.25 5.46
CA PHE A 376 7.33 -0.09 4.14
C PHE A 376 6.84 -1.44 3.63
N GLY A 377 6.18 -2.24 4.44
CA GLY A 377 5.68 -3.56 4.08
C GLY A 377 4.78 -3.54 2.85
N LYS A 378 4.94 -4.52 1.97
CA LYS A 378 4.16 -4.71 0.75
C LYS A 378 3.62 -6.15 0.72
N ASP A 379 2.43 -6.34 0.17
CA ASP A 379 1.87 -7.68 -0.05
C ASP A 379 2.68 -8.46 -1.10
N THR A 380 3.18 -7.76 -2.12
CA THR A 380 4.02 -8.33 -3.20
C THR A 380 5.12 -7.34 -3.60
N ILE A 381 6.26 -7.87 -4.04
CA ILE A 381 7.37 -7.09 -4.61
C ILE A 381 7.30 -7.24 -6.12
N SER A 382 7.25 -6.11 -6.85
CA SER A 382 7.26 -6.11 -8.32
C SER A 382 8.68 -5.88 -8.87
N ASP A 383 8.94 -6.37 -10.09
CA ASP A 383 10.21 -6.09 -10.80
C ASP A 383 10.47 -4.59 -10.93
N GLU A 384 9.42 -3.78 -11.02
CA GLU A 384 9.49 -2.33 -11.14
C GLU A 384 9.92 -1.65 -9.82
N ASP A 385 9.69 -2.29 -8.68
CA ASP A 385 10.19 -1.80 -7.39
C ASP A 385 11.72 -1.87 -7.34
N THR A 386 12.30 -2.92 -7.86
CA THR A 386 13.77 -3.11 -7.89
C THR A 386 14.48 -2.15 -8.86
N LEU A 387 13.79 -1.75 -9.94
CA LEU A 387 14.33 -0.81 -10.93
C LEU A 387 14.26 0.66 -10.51
N ARG A 388 13.54 0.99 -9.42
CA ARG A 388 13.25 2.38 -9.03
C ARG A 388 14.50 3.19 -8.73
N VAL A 389 15.43 2.67 -7.95
CA VAL A 389 16.65 3.37 -7.53
C VAL A 389 17.54 3.69 -8.74
N ASP A 390 17.77 2.70 -9.60
CA ASP A 390 18.61 2.86 -10.80
C ASP A 390 17.98 3.85 -11.78
N SER A 391 16.67 3.80 -11.95
CA SER A 391 15.92 4.72 -12.78
C SER A 391 16.03 6.18 -12.29
N LEU A 392 15.97 6.41 -10.98
CA LEU A 392 16.08 7.75 -10.41
C LEU A 392 17.50 8.32 -10.50
N ARG A 393 18.53 7.52 -10.22
CA ARG A 393 19.93 7.93 -10.41
C ARG A 393 20.19 8.38 -11.84
N ARG A 394 19.74 7.59 -12.80
CA ARG A 394 19.90 7.91 -14.23
C ARG A 394 19.13 9.17 -14.61
N SER A 395 17.92 9.38 -14.09
CA SER A 395 17.12 10.56 -14.37
C SER A 395 17.71 11.84 -13.74
N THR A 396 18.38 11.75 -12.58
CA THR A 396 19.05 12.89 -11.94
C THR A 396 20.35 13.23 -12.64
N ALA A 397 21.17 12.23 -12.99
CA ALA A 397 22.35 12.43 -13.86
C ALA A 397 21.97 13.07 -15.21
N PHE A 398 20.76 12.82 -15.68
CA PHE A 398 20.17 13.43 -16.85
C PHE A 398 19.82 14.91 -16.66
N ARG A 399 19.29 15.31 -15.49
CA ARG A 399 18.97 16.71 -15.15
C ARG A 399 20.21 17.56 -14.84
N GLU A 400 21.27 16.93 -14.32
CA GLU A 400 22.52 17.57 -13.88
C GLU A 400 23.62 17.53 -14.93
N GLY A 401 23.41 16.92 -16.11
CA GLY A 401 24.33 16.96 -17.24
C GLY A 401 24.65 18.41 -17.61
N PRO A 402 25.86 18.72 -18.15
CA PRO A 402 26.36 20.06 -18.25
C PRO A 402 25.35 20.98 -18.93
N GLN A 403 24.79 21.90 -18.16
CA GLN A 403 24.03 23.06 -18.64
C GLN A 403 24.99 23.99 -19.37
N THR A 404 25.45 23.57 -20.52
CA THR A 404 26.07 24.49 -21.47
C THR A 404 24.96 24.99 -22.39
N VAL A 405 24.66 26.25 -22.18
CA VAL A 405 23.90 27.14 -23.08
C VAL A 405 22.38 27.05 -22.91
N ALA A 406 21.81 28.06 -22.26
CA ALA A 406 20.46 28.54 -22.51
C ALA A 406 20.25 28.66 -24.03
N ASP A 407 19.10 28.13 -24.51
CA ASP A 407 18.67 28.11 -25.91
C ASP A 407 19.06 26.87 -26.75
N SER A 408 18.64 25.70 -26.30
CA SER A 408 18.35 24.63 -27.25
C SER A 408 17.06 23.91 -26.83
N THR A 409 16.04 24.09 -27.63
CA THR A 409 14.79 23.34 -27.63
C THR A 409 15.06 21.85 -27.42
N ASP A 410 14.48 21.29 -26.39
CA ASP A 410 14.60 19.92 -25.82
C ASP A 410 14.51 18.73 -26.80
N GLY A 411 14.24 18.95 -28.08
CA GLY A 411 14.01 17.90 -29.07
C GLY A 411 15.23 17.03 -29.40
N SER A 412 16.43 17.63 -29.45
CA SER A 412 17.65 16.91 -29.92
C SER A 412 18.13 15.84 -28.94
N PHE A 413 17.76 15.93 -27.68
CA PHE A 413 18.13 14.92 -26.67
C PHE A 413 17.18 13.73 -26.73
N LEU A 414 15.84 13.95 -26.73
CA LEU A 414 14.85 12.89 -26.79
C LEU A 414 14.97 12.03 -28.06
N GLU A 415 15.50 12.60 -29.15
CA GLU A 415 15.83 11.87 -30.38
C GLU A 415 16.95 10.83 -30.19
N ARG A 416 17.89 11.06 -29.24
CA ARG A 416 19.08 10.22 -29.04
C ARG A 416 18.92 9.17 -27.93
N VAL A 417 17.76 9.07 -27.31
CA VAL A 417 17.55 8.14 -26.17
C VAL A 417 16.99 6.79 -26.59
N ASP A 418 16.71 6.57 -27.87
CA ASP A 418 16.13 5.32 -28.40
C ASP A 418 14.90 4.90 -27.61
N ALA A 419 13.96 5.83 -27.44
CA ALA A 419 12.77 5.66 -26.60
C ALA A 419 11.76 4.73 -27.25
N GLU A 420 11.42 3.64 -26.60
CA GLU A 420 10.33 2.73 -26.95
C GLU A 420 9.17 2.90 -25.97
N ILE A 421 7.96 3.08 -26.48
CA ILE A 421 6.73 3.10 -25.67
C ILE A 421 5.77 2.00 -26.14
N THR A 422 5.35 1.18 -25.19
CA THR A 422 4.31 0.16 -25.44
C THR A 422 3.01 0.66 -24.84
N LEU A 423 1.98 0.76 -25.68
CA LEU A 423 0.65 1.26 -25.34
C LEU A 423 -0.34 0.09 -25.40
N SER A 424 -0.83 -0.35 -24.24
CA SER A 424 -1.74 -1.50 -24.13
C SER A 424 -3.16 -1.03 -23.84
N PHE A 425 -4.10 -1.49 -24.68
CA PHE A 425 -5.54 -1.34 -24.46
C PHE A 425 -6.20 -2.63 -23.93
N VAL A 426 -5.40 -3.57 -23.48
CA VAL A 426 -5.89 -4.83 -22.89
C VAL A 426 -6.45 -4.54 -21.49
N LYS A 427 -7.72 -4.90 -21.27
CA LYS A 427 -8.40 -4.80 -19.98
C LYS A 427 -8.12 -6.06 -19.17
N ASP A 428 -6.98 -6.12 -18.53
CA ASP A 428 -6.57 -7.26 -17.70
C ASP A 428 -6.90 -7.04 -16.23
N PRO A 429 -7.89 -7.75 -15.65
CA PRO A 429 -8.19 -7.67 -14.22
C PRO A 429 -7.03 -8.14 -13.32
N ALA A 430 -6.13 -8.97 -13.85
CA ALA A 430 -4.95 -9.44 -13.11
C ALA A 430 -3.81 -8.40 -13.08
N ASP A 431 -3.91 -7.31 -13.86
CA ASP A 431 -2.93 -6.23 -13.84
C ASP A 431 -3.07 -5.37 -12.56
N SER A 432 -2.57 -5.90 -11.45
CA SER A 432 -2.55 -5.19 -10.16
C SER A 432 -1.77 -3.87 -10.23
N ARG A 433 -0.79 -3.76 -11.15
CA ARG A 433 0.05 -2.57 -11.28
C ARG A 433 -0.69 -1.37 -11.87
N ALA A 434 -1.62 -1.59 -12.80
CA ALA A 434 -2.45 -0.52 -13.34
C ALA A 434 -3.30 0.11 -12.23
N LEU A 435 -3.97 -0.70 -11.41
CA LEU A 435 -4.74 -0.24 -10.25
C LEU A 435 -3.85 0.46 -9.21
N GLU A 436 -2.67 -0.10 -8.95
CA GLU A 436 -1.71 0.49 -8.02
C GLU A 436 -1.28 1.90 -8.48
N LEU A 437 -0.96 2.10 -9.76
CA LEU A 437 -0.62 3.42 -10.30
C LEU A 437 -1.78 4.41 -10.11
N VAL A 438 -3.02 4.00 -10.42
CA VAL A 438 -4.21 4.85 -10.23
C VAL A 438 -4.36 5.24 -8.75
N ASN A 439 -4.14 4.31 -7.83
CA ASN A 439 -4.37 4.53 -6.41
C ASN A 439 -3.19 5.21 -5.68
N LYS A 440 -1.95 5.11 -6.18
CA LYS A 440 -0.77 5.63 -5.49
C LYS A 440 -0.17 6.90 -6.10
N THR A 441 -0.61 7.30 -7.30
CA THR A 441 -0.08 8.50 -7.96
C THR A 441 -0.87 9.73 -7.55
N ASN A 442 -0.17 10.79 -7.10
CA ASN A 442 -0.78 12.02 -6.63
C ASN A 442 -0.46 13.23 -7.51
N GLN A 443 0.79 13.35 -7.98
CA GLN A 443 1.28 14.56 -8.65
C GLN A 443 0.78 14.70 -10.10
N PHE A 444 0.99 13.68 -10.92
CA PHE A 444 0.39 13.64 -12.25
C PHE A 444 -0.87 12.80 -12.19
N ASN A 445 -1.94 13.43 -11.75
CA ASN A 445 -3.24 12.77 -11.54
C ASN A 445 -4.36 13.74 -11.92
N LEU A 446 -5.27 13.27 -12.77
CA LEU A 446 -6.35 14.06 -13.37
C LEU A 446 -7.27 14.68 -12.31
N ASN A 447 -7.68 13.90 -11.29
CA ASN A 447 -8.74 14.30 -10.36
C ASN A 447 -8.66 13.65 -8.97
N GLY A 448 -7.61 12.89 -8.68
CA GLY A 448 -7.47 12.20 -7.40
C GLY A 448 -8.36 10.98 -7.21
N LYS A 449 -9.14 10.56 -8.21
CA LYS A 449 -10.04 9.41 -8.12
C LYS A 449 -9.27 8.11 -7.78
N ARG A 450 -9.85 7.32 -6.87
CA ARG A 450 -9.31 6.03 -6.42
C ARG A 450 -10.36 4.94 -6.67
N TYR A 451 -9.90 3.71 -6.86
CA TYR A 451 -10.79 2.57 -7.08
C TYR A 451 -10.46 1.47 -6.08
N SER A 452 -11.50 0.88 -5.47
CA SER A 452 -11.34 -0.43 -4.83
C SER A 452 -11.07 -1.49 -5.90
N GLU A 453 -10.50 -2.62 -5.51
CA GLU A 453 -10.23 -3.72 -6.45
C GLU A 453 -11.51 -4.17 -7.16
N GLY A 454 -12.63 -4.35 -6.40
CA GLY A 454 -13.91 -4.73 -6.99
C GLY A 454 -14.50 -3.66 -7.93
N ALA A 455 -14.39 -2.37 -7.57
CA ALA A 455 -14.84 -1.27 -8.43
C ALA A 455 -14.02 -1.19 -9.73
N TRP A 456 -12.70 -1.43 -9.65
CA TRP A 456 -11.82 -1.46 -10.81
C TRP A 456 -12.16 -2.63 -11.73
N GLU A 457 -12.35 -3.84 -11.20
CA GLU A 457 -12.78 -4.99 -11.99
C GLU A 457 -14.14 -4.77 -12.66
N ALA A 458 -15.12 -4.23 -11.93
CA ALA A 458 -16.42 -3.87 -12.48
C ALA A 458 -16.28 -2.85 -13.62
N TYR A 459 -15.38 -1.87 -13.45
CA TYR A 459 -15.05 -0.89 -14.47
C TYR A 459 -14.45 -1.54 -15.73
N LEU A 460 -13.50 -2.45 -15.58
CA LEU A 460 -12.85 -3.16 -16.69
C LEU A 460 -13.84 -4.03 -17.49
N LYS A 461 -14.84 -4.62 -16.82
CA LYS A 461 -15.85 -5.49 -17.45
C LYS A 461 -16.88 -4.73 -18.30
N ARG A 462 -16.99 -3.41 -18.14
CA ARG A 462 -17.95 -2.61 -18.90
C ARG A 462 -17.54 -2.50 -20.37
N PRO A 463 -18.49 -2.64 -21.33
CA PRO A 463 -18.17 -2.57 -22.75
C PRO A 463 -17.87 -1.13 -23.24
N ASP A 464 -18.40 -0.11 -22.57
CA ASP A 464 -18.27 1.31 -22.88
C ASP A 464 -17.01 1.97 -22.31
N THR A 465 -16.18 1.24 -21.55
CA THR A 465 -14.93 1.75 -20.96
C THR A 465 -13.71 1.38 -21.78
N PHE A 466 -12.66 2.19 -21.66
CA PHE A 466 -11.31 1.85 -22.12
C PHE A 466 -10.30 2.04 -20.99
N VAL A 467 -9.19 1.33 -21.09
CA VAL A 467 -8.00 1.55 -20.28
C VAL A 467 -6.80 1.52 -21.21
N LEU A 468 -5.97 2.54 -21.14
CA LEU A 468 -4.68 2.63 -21.81
C LEU A 468 -3.58 2.55 -20.75
N VAL A 469 -2.73 1.54 -20.81
CA VAL A 469 -1.54 1.40 -19.98
C VAL A 469 -0.31 1.67 -20.84
N ALA A 470 0.50 2.66 -20.44
CA ALA A 470 1.76 2.96 -21.12
C ALA A 470 2.94 2.40 -20.34
N SER A 471 3.77 1.60 -21.03
CA SER A 471 5.07 1.13 -20.56
C SER A 471 6.19 1.79 -21.39
N TYR A 472 7.30 2.13 -20.75
CA TYR A 472 8.38 2.88 -21.37
C TYR A 472 9.73 2.25 -21.10
N LYS A 473 10.61 2.28 -22.10
CA LYS A 473 12.04 2.01 -21.95
C LYS A 473 12.85 2.93 -22.88
N ASP A 474 14.07 3.23 -22.50
CA ASP A 474 15.05 3.95 -23.28
C ASP A 474 16.44 3.33 -23.14
N LYS A 475 17.45 3.92 -23.77
CA LYS A 475 18.86 3.42 -23.68
C LYS A 475 19.39 3.35 -22.24
N TYR A 476 18.76 4.03 -21.29
CA TYR A 476 19.12 4.00 -19.88
C TYR A 476 18.42 2.89 -19.11
N GLY A 477 17.48 2.17 -19.75
CA GLY A 477 16.81 1.00 -19.23
C GLY A 477 15.29 1.12 -19.18
N PRO A 478 14.60 0.04 -18.77
CA PRO A 478 13.14 0.02 -18.67
C PRO A 478 12.65 0.83 -17.46
N LEU A 479 11.57 1.57 -17.65
CA LEU A 479 10.81 2.20 -16.57
C LEU A 479 9.57 1.37 -16.17
N GLY A 480 9.24 0.32 -16.94
CA GLY A 480 8.03 -0.47 -16.76
C GLY A 480 6.75 0.31 -17.06
N ARG A 481 5.65 -0.04 -16.40
CA ARG A 481 4.38 0.67 -16.54
C ARG A 481 4.46 2.04 -15.87
N VAL A 482 4.23 3.08 -16.65
CA VAL A 482 4.47 4.47 -16.20
C VAL A 482 3.22 5.35 -16.23
N ALA A 483 2.22 5.02 -17.04
CA ALA A 483 0.96 5.77 -17.08
C ALA A 483 -0.24 4.86 -17.26
N VAL A 484 -1.38 5.30 -16.71
CA VAL A 484 -2.70 4.69 -16.93
C VAL A 484 -3.68 5.80 -17.26
N VAL A 485 -4.40 5.62 -18.36
CA VAL A 485 -5.53 6.47 -18.74
C VAL A 485 -6.78 5.61 -18.84
N ALA A 486 -7.82 5.95 -18.10
CA ALA A 486 -9.07 5.22 -18.11
C ALA A 486 -10.24 6.17 -18.38
N GLY A 487 -11.21 5.71 -19.16
CA GLY A 487 -12.33 6.54 -19.54
C GLY A 487 -13.46 5.77 -20.20
N ARG A 488 -14.43 6.52 -20.71
CA ARG A 488 -15.57 5.97 -21.43
C ARG A 488 -15.65 6.56 -22.83
N TYR A 489 -16.07 5.72 -23.76
CA TYR A 489 -16.43 6.12 -25.11
C TYR A 489 -17.95 6.05 -25.27
N HIS A 490 -18.54 7.13 -25.71
CA HIS A 490 -19.97 7.19 -25.97
C HIS A 490 -20.26 7.96 -27.27
N PHE A 491 -20.60 7.22 -28.33
CA PHE A 491 -20.83 7.72 -29.69
C PHE A 491 -19.63 8.52 -30.24
N GLU A 492 -19.68 9.83 -30.25
CA GLU A 492 -18.64 10.73 -30.82
C GLU A 492 -17.79 11.41 -29.75
N SER A 493 -18.00 11.10 -28.46
CA SER A 493 -17.27 11.74 -27.37
C SER A 493 -16.44 10.74 -26.57
N LEU A 494 -15.21 11.14 -26.25
CA LEU A 494 -14.31 10.42 -25.37
C LEU A 494 -14.19 11.15 -24.03
N VAL A 495 -14.54 10.49 -22.95
CA VAL A 495 -14.45 11.05 -21.60
C VAL A 495 -13.35 10.33 -20.83
N VAL A 496 -12.29 11.04 -20.48
CA VAL A 496 -11.21 10.55 -19.60
C VAL A 496 -11.61 10.78 -18.16
N GLU A 497 -11.76 9.70 -17.40
CA GLU A 497 -12.25 9.72 -16.01
C GLU A 497 -11.14 9.53 -14.97
N ALA A 498 -10.03 8.92 -15.36
CA ALA A 498 -8.83 8.81 -14.57
C ALA A 498 -7.61 8.86 -15.49
N TRP A 499 -6.61 9.60 -15.09
CA TRP A 499 -5.31 9.64 -15.77
C TRP A 499 -4.22 9.88 -14.74
N VAL A 500 -3.28 8.97 -14.68
CA VAL A 500 -2.13 9.04 -13.79
C VAL A 500 -0.85 8.73 -14.54
N MET A 501 0.26 9.37 -14.12
CA MET A 501 1.59 9.06 -14.63
C MET A 501 2.61 9.10 -13.51
N SER A 502 3.48 8.10 -13.47
CA SER A 502 4.59 8.02 -12.51
C SER A 502 5.55 9.20 -12.70
N CYS A 503 6.00 9.79 -11.59
CA CYS A 503 6.96 10.89 -11.60
C CYS A 503 8.29 10.56 -12.31
N ARG A 504 8.71 9.30 -12.33
CA ARG A 504 9.91 8.85 -13.06
C ARG A 504 9.80 8.96 -14.59
N ALA A 505 8.58 9.16 -15.09
CA ALA A 505 8.31 9.31 -16.52
C ALA A 505 8.26 10.76 -17.01
N PHE A 506 8.41 11.73 -16.11
CA PHE A 506 8.35 13.15 -16.46
C PHE A 506 9.46 13.55 -17.45
N SER A 507 9.21 14.59 -18.24
CA SER A 507 10.13 15.14 -19.26
C SER A 507 10.43 14.18 -20.44
N ARG A 508 9.58 13.17 -20.68
CA ARG A 508 9.70 12.20 -21.77
C ARG A 508 8.58 12.31 -22.82
N HIS A 509 7.71 13.29 -22.69
CA HIS A 509 6.55 13.53 -23.58
C HIS A 509 5.58 12.32 -23.69
N ILE A 510 5.56 11.46 -22.69
CA ILE A 510 4.66 10.28 -22.65
C ILE A 510 3.20 10.73 -22.58
N GLU A 511 2.90 11.80 -21.86
CA GLU A 511 1.60 12.42 -21.74
C GLU A 511 1.03 12.85 -23.10
N TYR A 512 1.86 13.47 -23.94
CA TYR A 512 1.48 13.85 -25.31
C TYR A 512 1.25 12.61 -26.18
N ARG A 513 2.07 11.58 -26.02
CA ARG A 513 1.91 10.32 -26.76
C ARG A 513 0.61 9.61 -26.39
N CYS A 514 0.24 9.60 -25.13
CA CYS A 514 -1.04 9.05 -24.68
C CYS A 514 -2.23 9.78 -25.33
N LEU A 515 -2.25 11.13 -25.31
CA LEU A 515 -3.31 11.92 -25.95
C LEU A 515 -3.40 11.67 -27.45
N LEU A 516 -2.25 11.70 -28.14
CA LEU A 516 -2.21 11.45 -29.59
C LEU A 516 -2.80 10.08 -29.92
N THR A 517 -2.39 9.06 -29.17
CA THR A 517 -2.89 7.68 -29.37
C THR A 517 -4.38 7.56 -29.11
N LEU A 518 -4.93 8.28 -28.13
CA LEU A 518 -6.38 8.27 -27.87
C LEU A 518 -7.14 8.97 -29.01
N PHE A 519 -6.69 10.15 -29.50
CA PHE A 519 -7.30 10.81 -30.64
C PHE A 519 -7.27 9.93 -31.90
N ASP A 520 -6.15 9.30 -32.16
CA ASP A 520 -5.98 8.47 -33.36
C ASP A 520 -6.77 7.16 -33.27
N ARG A 521 -6.86 6.54 -32.09
CA ARG A 521 -7.58 5.27 -31.94
C ARG A 521 -9.09 5.45 -31.99
N PHE A 522 -9.62 6.46 -31.31
CA PHE A 522 -11.06 6.68 -31.21
C PHE A 522 -11.63 7.58 -32.30
N GLN A 523 -10.77 8.18 -33.13
CA GLN A 523 -11.14 9.06 -34.24
C GLN A 523 -12.13 10.17 -33.83
N VAL A 524 -11.92 10.75 -32.63
CA VAL A 524 -12.75 11.83 -32.07
C VAL A 524 -12.11 13.18 -32.31
N ASP A 525 -12.93 14.23 -32.49
CA ASP A 525 -12.47 15.62 -32.63
C ASP A 525 -12.36 16.35 -31.29
N GLU A 526 -13.08 15.87 -30.27
CA GLU A 526 -13.00 16.39 -28.91
C GLU A 526 -12.86 15.28 -27.87
N MET A 527 -12.18 15.61 -26.80
CA MET A 527 -12.00 14.76 -25.62
C MET A 527 -12.36 15.57 -24.37
N ILE A 528 -13.13 14.99 -23.47
CA ILE A 528 -13.48 15.60 -22.19
C ILE A 528 -12.55 15.02 -21.13
N LEU A 529 -11.77 15.85 -20.47
CA LEU A 529 -10.94 15.47 -19.33
C LEU A 529 -11.68 15.82 -18.05
N SER A 530 -12.05 14.84 -17.23
CA SER A 530 -12.75 15.02 -15.96
C SER A 530 -11.78 15.56 -14.89
N PHE A 531 -11.20 16.74 -15.16
CA PHE A 531 -10.23 17.37 -14.26
C PHE A 531 -10.91 17.87 -12.99
N GLN A 532 -10.22 17.66 -11.87
CA GLN A 532 -10.53 18.26 -10.58
C GLN A 532 -9.22 18.66 -9.91
N GLU A 533 -9.10 19.90 -9.48
CA GLU A 533 -7.93 20.37 -8.77
C GLU A 533 -7.83 19.69 -7.40
N THR A 534 -6.61 19.23 -7.06
CA THR A 534 -6.28 18.68 -5.74
C THR A 534 -5.02 19.37 -5.22
N PRO A 535 -4.77 19.38 -3.91
CA PRO A 535 -3.56 20.00 -3.35
C PRO A 535 -2.23 19.46 -3.90
N LYS A 536 -2.26 18.30 -4.59
CA LYS A 536 -1.06 17.58 -5.03
C LYS A 536 -0.91 17.45 -6.55
N ASN A 537 -1.93 17.79 -7.36
CA ASN A 537 -1.88 17.57 -8.81
C ASN A 537 -1.42 18.76 -9.65
N GLY A 538 -0.62 19.65 -9.04
CA GLY A 538 0.02 20.76 -9.75
C GLY A 538 0.69 20.36 -11.07
N PRO A 539 1.56 19.34 -11.13
CA PRO A 539 2.20 18.89 -12.36
C PRO A 539 1.23 18.51 -13.49
N PHE A 540 0.07 17.95 -13.17
CA PHE A 540 -0.96 17.67 -14.16
C PHE A 540 -1.62 18.96 -14.69
N ARG A 541 -1.93 19.89 -13.79
CA ARG A 541 -2.46 21.22 -14.16
C ARG A 541 -1.47 21.98 -15.05
N ASP A 542 -0.18 21.98 -14.69
CA ASP A 542 0.87 22.65 -15.43
C ASP A 542 1.05 22.06 -16.85
N PHE A 543 0.84 20.75 -17.01
CA PHE A 543 0.80 20.10 -18.32
C PHE A 543 -0.41 20.56 -19.16
N LEU A 544 -1.60 20.70 -18.57
CA LEU A 544 -2.81 21.11 -19.30
C LEU A 544 -2.81 22.59 -19.66
N THR A 545 -2.25 23.45 -18.82
CA THR A 545 -2.27 24.91 -19.00
C THR A 545 -1.82 25.37 -20.40
N PRO A 546 -0.68 24.94 -20.94
CA PRO A 546 -0.27 25.31 -22.30
C PRO A 546 -1.17 24.72 -23.39
N LEU A 547 -1.85 23.59 -23.15
CA LEU A 547 -2.77 22.98 -24.12
C LEU A 547 -4.12 23.71 -24.19
N LEU A 548 -4.54 24.34 -23.09
CA LEU A 548 -5.84 25.03 -22.98
C LEU A 548 -5.71 26.55 -23.14
N ALA A 549 -4.51 27.10 -23.05
CA ALA A 549 -4.19 28.53 -22.97
C ALA A 549 -4.58 29.22 -21.64
N GLU A 550 -5.16 28.46 -20.70
CA GLU A 550 -5.52 28.92 -19.36
C GLU A 550 -5.43 27.74 -18.37
N ALA A 551 -5.30 28.04 -17.08
CA ALA A 551 -5.25 26.99 -16.05
C ALA A 551 -6.64 26.36 -15.87
N PRO A 552 -6.76 25.02 -15.93
CA PRO A 552 -8.04 24.35 -15.74
C PRO A 552 -8.47 24.42 -14.27
N ALA A 553 -9.74 24.75 -14.02
CA ALA A 553 -10.35 24.70 -12.67
C ALA A 553 -11.27 23.48 -12.50
N HIS A 554 -11.88 23.04 -13.59
CA HIS A 554 -12.86 21.94 -13.62
C HIS A 554 -12.63 21.08 -14.87
N SER A 555 -13.54 20.11 -15.13
CA SER A 555 -13.52 19.32 -16.36
C SER A 555 -13.42 20.20 -17.61
N VAL A 556 -12.52 19.82 -18.50
CA VAL A 556 -12.17 20.62 -19.68
C VAL A 556 -12.34 19.82 -20.96
N LYS A 557 -12.63 20.53 -22.04
CA LYS A 557 -12.66 19.98 -23.39
C LYS A 557 -11.32 20.25 -24.09
N LEU A 558 -10.72 19.20 -24.62
CA LEU A 558 -9.53 19.28 -25.44
C LEU A 558 -9.88 18.92 -26.88
N TYR A 559 -9.68 19.86 -27.81
CA TYR A 559 -9.95 19.67 -29.22
C TYR A 559 -8.71 19.13 -29.95
N ARG A 560 -8.90 18.14 -30.83
CA ARG A 560 -7.81 17.53 -31.61
C ARG A 560 -7.01 18.58 -32.39
N GLU A 561 -7.67 19.53 -33.04
CA GLU A 561 -7.01 20.58 -33.80
C GLU A 561 -6.09 21.45 -32.92
N VAL A 562 -6.55 21.83 -31.72
CA VAL A 562 -5.77 22.61 -30.76
C VAL A 562 -4.57 21.82 -30.25
N PHE A 563 -4.78 20.56 -29.91
CA PHE A 563 -3.72 19.65 -29.47
C PHE A 563 -2.65 19.47 -30.55
N MET A 564 -3.05 19.19 -31.81
CA MET A 564 -2.11 18.96 -32.93
C MET A 564 -1.22 20.18 -33.24
N ARG A 565 -1.71 21.39 -32.94
CA ARG A 565 -0.90 22.64 -33.11
C ARG A 565 0.11 22.82 -31.97
N ARG A 566 -0.07 22.17 -30.82
CA ARG A 566 0.73 22.41 -29.60
C ARG A 566 1.54 21.18 -29.17
N VAL A 567 1.29 20.02 -29.78
CA VAL A 567 2.04 18.80 -29.49
C VAL A 567 3.50 18.98 -29.93
N PRO A 568 4.49 18.69 -29.06
CA PRO A 568 5.89 18.70 -29.44
C PRO A 568 6.20 17.54 -30.38
N GLN A 569 7.36 17.58 -31.04
CA GLN A 569 7.85 16.43 -31.79
C GLN A 569 8.07 15.24 -30.85
N LEU A 570 7.53 14.06 -31.21
CA LEU A 570 7.57 12.85 -30.41
C LEU A 570 8.49 11.82 -31.07
N PHE A 571 9.53 11.40 -30.34
CA PHE A 571 10.59 10.52 -30.85
C PHE A 571 10.44 9.05 -30.40
N HIS A 572 9.28 8.68 -29.86
CA HIS A 572 9.04 7.31 -29.39
C HIS A 572 8.85 6.33 -30.54
N GLU A 573 9.54 5.20 -30.52
CA GLU A 573 9.12 4.00 -31.23
C GLU A 573 7.88 3.44 -30.51
N VAL A 574 6.75 3.28 -31.22
CA VAL A 574 5.46 2.93 -30.60
C VAL A 574 5.08 1.50 -30.92
N LYS A 575 4.81 0.71 -29.88
CA LYS A 575 4.18 -0.60 -29.98
C LYS A 575 2.79 -0.54 -29.36
N THR A 576 1.77 -1.00 -30.07
CA THR A 576 0.39 -1.01 -29.56
C THR A 576 -0.11 -2.45 -29.37
N LEU A 577 -0.61 -2.75 -28.17
CA LEU A 577 -1.24 -4.02 -27.83
C LEU A 577 -2.75 -3.80 -27.71
N VAL A 578 -3.53 -4.60 -28.41
CA VAL A 578 -5.01 -4.52 -28.46
C VAL A 578 -5.58 -5.88 -28.13
N ASP A 579 -6.68 -5.92 -27.40
CA ASP A 579 -7.44 -7.14 -27.17
C ASP A 579 -8.31 -7.43 -28.40
N ASP A 580 -8.07 -8.55 -29.09
CA ASP A 580 -8.84 -9.01 -30.26
C ASP A 580 -10.33 -9.29 -29.94
N ARG A 581 -10.70 -9.39 -28.67
CA ARG A 581 -12.07 -9.64 -28.20
C ARG A 581 -12.87 -8.36 -27.95
N SER A 582 -12.25 -7.18 -28.10
CA SER A 582 -12.96 -5.91 -27.94
C SER A 582 -13.87 -5.63 -29.13
N PRO A 583 -15.16 -5.27 -28.94
CA PRO A 583 -16.06 -4.89 -30.03
C PRO A 583 -15.58 -3.66 -30.83
N MET A 584 -14.51 -3.00 -30.39
CA MET A 584 -13.86 -1.87 -31.05
C MET A 584 -12.76 -2.28 -32.07
N SER A 585 -12.49 -3.59 -32.26
CA SER A 585 -11.56 -4.08 -33.29
C SER A 585 -12.12 -4.02 -34.72
N ALA A 586 -13.37 -3.58 -34.90
CA ALA A 586 -14.07 -3.61 -36.16
C ALA A 586 -13.91 -2.35 -37.05
N HIS A 587 -13.08 -1.36 -36.65
CA HIS A 587 -12.71 -0.28 -37.56
C HIS A 587 -11.32 -0.56 -38.14
N PRO A 588 -11.24 -0.84 -39.47
CA PRO A 588 -9.97 -1.08 -40.12
C PRO A 588 -9.10 0.19 -40.08
N VAL A 589 -7.85 0.01 -39.67
CA VAL A 589 -6.81 1.01 -39.90
C VAL A 589 -6.58 1.11 -41.41
N PHE A 590 -6.95 2.24 -41.99
CA PHE A 590 -6.46 2.66 -43.29
C PHE A 590 -5.30 3.63 -43.13
#